data_15a00c9d90c7deb8e285cac1fee4f8c5
#
_entry.id   15a00c9d90c7deb8e285cac1fee4f8c5
#
_cell.length_a   1.000
_cell.length_b   1.000
_cell.length_c   1.000
_cell.angle_alpha   90.00
_cell.angle_beta   90.00
_cell.angle_gamma   90.00
#
_symmetry.space_group_name_H-M   'P 1'
#
loop_
_entity.id
_entity.type
_entity.pdbx_description
1 polymer ?
#
loop_
_entity_poly.entity_id
_entity_poly.type
_entity_poly.pdbx_seq_one_letter_code
_entity_poly.pdbx_strand_id
1 'polypeptide(L)'
;MKFINPVLIAALSVSFVGFAAAYTIDKTFTINATFTAPSCDISIPTQFYNLGTLTPGAAKKHSPLEIKWTCAGNIPVKTAIKGFVSQGQLESSNDKLQMLLTKDGKPNGTYLWLENNNIPVKLTGQDSDAFCSDSTATTGERQCVITPVTEVHNTDQFGPVKAAVTFEVIYP
;
A
#
# COMPACT_ATOMS: atom_id res chain seq x y z
N MET A 1 -3.76 94.84 -65.05
CA MET A 1 -2.61 94.39 -64.40
C MET A 1 -2.93 93.95 -62.96
N LYS A 2 -3.14 92.74 -62.67
CA LYS A 2 -3.27 92.21 -61.35
C LYS A 2 -2.76 90.78 -61.35
N PHE A 3 -1.67 90.51 -60.63
CA PHE A 3 -1.09 89.22 -60.48
C PHE A 3 -1.88 88.41 -59.43
N ILE A 4 -2.30 87.24 -59.79
CA ILE A 4 -2.96 86.30 -58.84
C ILE A 4 -1.97 85.19 -58.54
N ASN A 5 -1.55 85.14 -57.29
CA ASN A 5 -0.74 84.06 -56.77
C ASN A 5 -1.56 82.81 -56.56
N PRO A 6 -1.12 81.62 -57.02
CA PRO A 6 -1.74 80.38 -56.61
C PRO A 6 -1.16 79.87 -55.28
N VAL A 7 -2.04 79.75 -54.32
CA VAL A 7 -1.74 79.05 -53.00
C VAL A 7 -1.66 77.58 -53.24
N LEU A 8 -0.52 77.01 -53.00
CA LEU A 8 -0.27 75.54 -53.00
C LEU A 8 -0.83 74.98 -51.71
N ILE A 9 -1.91 74.24 -51.76
CA ILE A 9 -2.39 73.43 -50.59
C ILE A 9 -1.75 72.07 -50.66
N ALA A 10 -0.79 71.87 -49.75
CA ALA A 10 -0.20 70.54 -49.52
C ALA A 10 -1.14 69.70 -48.63
N ALA A 11 -1.75 68.68 -49.21
CA ALA A 11 -2.57 67.71 -48.44
C ALA A 11 -1.68 66.70 -47.75
N LEU A 12 -1.63 66.78 -46.43
CA LEU A 12 -0.91 65.79 -45.61
C LEU A 12 -1.81 64.57 -45.44
N SER A 13 -1.53 63.52 -46.17
CA SER A 13 -2.16 62.19 -45.99
C SER A 13 -1.54 61.46 -44.80
N VAL A 14 -2.25 61.47 -43.70
CA VAL A 14 -1.88 60.65 -42.51
C VAL A 14 -2.31 59.21 -42.74
N SER A 15 -1.34 58.32 -43.03
CA SER A 15 -1.56 56.87 -43.12
C SER A 15 -1.73 56.31 -41.71
N PHE A 16 -2.95 55.96 -41.30
CA PHE A 16 -3.21 55.17 -40.10
C PHE A 16 -2.74 53.71 -40.36
N VAL A 17 -1.59 53.34 -39.83
CA VAL A 17 -1.19 51.92 -39.72
C VAL A 17 -2.02 51.29 -38.61
N GLY A 18 -3.11 50.62 -38.98
CA GLY A 18 -3.89 49.82 -38.05
C GLY A 18 -3.05 48.60 -37.60
N PHE A 19 -2.66 48.60 -36.32
CA PHE A 19 -2.13 47.38 -35.69
C PHE A 19 -3.27 46.38 -35.56
N ALA A 20 -3.26 45.34 -36.39
CA ALA A 20 -4.12 44.18 -36.20
C ALA A 20 -3.59 43.39 -34.98
N ALA A 21 -4.18 43.58 -33.81
CA ALA A 21 -3.93 42.73 -32.65
C ALA A 21 -4.50 41.34 -32.96
N ALA A 22 -3.60 40.38 -33.11
CA ALA A 22 -3.97 38.96 -33.21
C ALA A 22 -4.58 38.55 -31.88
N TYR A 23 -5.88 38.35 -31.84
CA TYR A 23 -6.59 37.82 -30.67
C TYR A 23 -6.44 36.29 -30.66
N THR A 24 -5.58 35.75 -29.79
CA THR A 24 -5.53 34.32 -29.54
C THR A 24 -6.65 33.97 -28.58
N ILE A 25 -7.59 33.17 -29.03
CA ILE A 25 -8.64 32.63 -28.16
C ILE A 25 -8.20 31.23 -27.71
N ASP A 26 -7.75 31.13 -26.49
CA ASP A 26 -7.42 29.85 -25.89
C ASP A 26 -8.69 29.20 -25.33
N LYS A 27 -8.94 27.95 -25.71
CA LYS A 27 -9.99 27.12 -25.14
C LYS A 27 -9.35 25.96 -24.40
N THR A 28 -9.60 25.84 -23.10
CA THR A 28 -9.17 24.73 -22.29
C THR A 28 -10.22 23.63 -22.35
N PHE A 29 -9.78 22.42 -22.72
CA PHE A 29 -10.58 21.19 -22.63
C PHE A 29 -10.06 20.37 -21.47
N THR A 30 -10.88 20.18 -20.42
CA THR A 30 -10.51 19.38 -19.25
C THR A 30 -10.99 17.96 -19.44
N ILE A 31 -10.05 17.00 -19.37
CA ILE A 31 -10.35 15.56 -19.40
C ILE A 31 -10.24 15.06 -17.95
N ASN A 32 -11.35 14.56 -17.42
CA ASN A 32 -11.37 13.88 -16.13
C ASN A 32 -11.47 12.38 -16.39
N ALA A 33 -10.55 11.61 -15.79
CA ALA A 33 -10.56 10.16 -15.80
C ALA A 33 -10.32 9.66 -14.38
N THR A 34 -11.06 8.63 -13.96
CA THR A 34 -10.83 7.95 -12.70
C THR A 34 -10.19 6.59 -13.01
N PHE A 35 -9.00 6.37 -12.49
CA PHE A 35 -8.36 5.06 -12.53
C PHE A 35 -8.66 4.36 -11.20
N THR A 36 -9.27 3.17 -11.26
CA THR A 36 -9.49 2.31 -10.10
C THR A 36 -8.57 1.10 -10.20
N ALA A 37 -7.83 0.81 -9.13
CA ALA A 37 -7.07 -0.41 -9.04
C ALA A 37 -8.04 -1.63 -9.05
N PRO A 38 -7.65 -2.76 -9.68
CA PRO A 38 -8.47 -3.96 -9.64
C PRO A 38 -8.60 -4.48 -8.21
N SER A 39 -9.74 -5.08 -7.86
CA SER A 39 -9.89 -5.78 -6.57
C SER A 39 -9.03 -7.04 -6.56
N CYS A 40 -8.46 -7.38 -5.40
CA CYS A 40 -7.73 -8.62 -5.21
C CYS A 40 -8.41 -9.47 -4.15
N ASP A 41 -8.55 -10.76 -4.45
CA ASP A 41 -9.01 -11.76 -3.50
C ASP A 41 -7.81 -12.44 -2.86
N ILE A 42 -7.81 -12.52 -1.52
CA ILE A 42 -6.78 -13.18 -0.74
C ILE A 42 -7.30 -14.53 -0.23
N SER A 43 -6.48 -15.55 -0.34
CA SER A 43 -6.77 -16.92 0.11
C SER A 43 -5.68 -17.40 1.07
N ILE A 44 -6.11 -17.91 2.23
CA ILE A 44 -5.24 -18.55 3.22
C ILE A 44 -5.80 -19.97 3.39
N PRO A 45 -4.94 -21.02 3.40
CA PRO A 45 -5.38 -22.43 3.43
C PRO A 45 -6.26 -22.79 4.62
N THR A 46 -6.08 -22.08 5.73
CA THR A 46 -6.87 -22.29 6.95
C THR A 46 -7.05 -20.98 7.70
N GLN A 47 -8.26 -20.77 8.22
CA GLN A 47 -8.56 -19.63 9.11
C GLN A 47 -8.02 -19.85 10.53
N PHE A 48 -7.76 -21.09 10.90
CA PHE A 48 -7.25 -21.46 12.23
C PHE A 48 -5.98 -22.28 12.08
N TYR A 49 -4.86 -21.70 12.50
CA TYR A 49 -3.58 -22.38 12.51
C TYR A 49 -3.27 -22.87 13.93
N ASN A 50 -3.22 -24.19 14.10
CA ASN A 50 -2.94 -24.79 15.40
C ASN A 50 -1.44 -24.95 15.60
N LEU A 51 -0.86 -24.22 16.54
CA LEU A 51 0.54 -24.29 16.92
C LEU A 51 0.88 -25.52 17.78
N GLY A 52 -0.13 -26.27 18.23
CA GLY A 52 0.03 -27.38 19.15
C GLY A 52 0.39 -26.96 20.58
N THR A 53 1.01 -27.87 21.31
CA THR A 53 1.48 -27.56 22.68
C THR A 53 2.82 -26.81 22.58
N LEU A 54 2.85 -25.66 23.24
CA LEU A 54 4.04 -24.82 23.35
C LEU A 54 4.71 -25.11 24.69
N THR A 55 6.04 -25.25 24.69
CA THR A 55 6.86 -25.49 25.88
C THR A 55 7.93 -24.42 26.02
N PRO A 56 8.28 -24.02 27.25
CA PRO A 56 9.37 -23.08 27.47
C PRO A 56 10.68 -23.55 26.82
N GLY A 57 11.42 -22.61 26.26
CA GLY A 57 12.68 -22.89 25.59
C GLY A 57 13.03 -21.86 24.50
N ALA A 58 14.00 -22.24 23.67
CA ALA A 58 14.39 -21.42 22.53
C ALA A 58 13.25 -21.23 21.53
N ALA A 59 13.34 -20.17 20.74
CA ALA A 59 12.38 -19.88 19.69
C ALA A 59 12.17 -21.07 18.75
N LYS A 60 10.91 -21.40 18.50
CA LYS A 60 10.49 -22.55 17.69
C LYS A 60 9.79 -22.11 16.42
N LYS A 61 10.30 -22.51 15.28
CA LYS A 61 9.64 -22.37 13.99
C LYS A 61 8.57 -23.46 13.81
N HIS A 62 7.45 -23.05 13.27
CA HIS A 62 6.33 -23.94 12.94
C HIS A 62 6.25 -24.16 11.42
N SER A 63 5.32 -24.99 10.98
CA SER A 63 5.11 -25.23 9.55
C SER A 63 4.74 -23.92 8.83
N PRO A 64 5.28 -23.68 7.64
CA PRO A 64 4.95 -22.47 6.90
C PRO A 64 3.49 -22.42 6.46
N LEU A 65 2.97 -21.21 6.32
CA LEU A 65 1.68 -20.90 5.74
C LEU A 65 1.89 -20.24 4.38
N GLU A 66 1.07 -20.61 3.42
CA GLU A 66 1.07 -20.02 2.09
C GLU A 66 -0.13 -19.07 1.96
N ILE A 67 0.12 -17.79 1.80
CA ILE A 67 -0.88 -16.79 1.48
C ILE A 67 -0.89 -16.61 -0.03
N LYS A 68 -2.06 -16.78 -0.65
CA LYS A 68 -2.24 -16.58 -2.09
C LYS A 68 -3.18 -15.42 -2.36
N TRP A 69 -2.96 -14.69 -3.46
CA TRP A 69 -3.92 -13.68 -3.90
C TRP A 69 -3.95 -13.55 -5.42
N THR A 70 -5.11 -13.19 -5.93
CA THR A 70 -5.36 -12.96 -7.35
C THR A 70 -6.13 -11.67 -7.51
N CYS A 71 -5.67 -10.80 -8.42
CA CYS A 71 -6.35 -9.54 -8.71
C CYS A 71 -7.22 -9.69 -9.96
N ALA A 72 -8.40 -9.06 -9.94
CA ALA A 72 -9.36 -9.13 -11.02
C ALA A 72 -8.83 -8.48 -12.32
N GLY A 73 -9.22 -9.03 -13.47
CA GLY A 73 -8.87 -8.54 -14.78
C GLY A 73 -7.48 -8.99 -15.26
N ASN A 74 -7.15 -8.61 -16.48
CA ASN A 74 -5.89 -8.97 -17.14
C ASN A 74 -4.92 -7.78 -17.21
N ILE A 75 -5.05 -6.83 -16.26
CA ILE A 75 -4.16 -5.67 -16.18
C ILE A 75 -2.99 -6.02 -15.27
N PRO A 76 -1.74 -5.96 -15.77
CA PRO A 76 -0.57 -6.18 -14.93
C PRO A 76 -0.46 -5.09 -13.86
N VAL A 77 -0.39 -5.49 -12.59
CA VAL A 77 -0.24 -4.59 -11.45
C VAL A 77 0.86 -5.12 -10.53
N LYS A 78 1.50 -4.21 -9.80
CA LYS A 78 2.36 -4.57 -8.66
C LYS A 78 1.52 -4.62 -7.41
N THR A 79 1.73 -5.65 -6.61
CA THR A 79 1.07 -5.81 -5.31
C THR A 79 2.08 -6.21 -4.25
N ALA A 80 1.69 -6.02 -3.01
CA ALA A 80 2.40 -6.49 -1.83
C ALA A 80 1.39 -6.90 -0.76
N ILE A 81 1.85 -7.61 0.26
CA ILE A 81 1.05 -7.95 1.44
C ILE A 81 1.50 -7.07 2.60
N LYS A 82 0.57 -6.52 3.35
CA LYS A 82 0.81 -5.98 4.69
C LYS A 82 0.01 -6.76 5.72
N GLY A 83 0.53 -6.80 6.96
CA GLY A 83 -0.12 -7.48 8.07
C GLY A 83 -0.34 -6.55 9.26
N PHE A 84 -1.40 -6.78 10.03
CA PHE A 84 -1.59 -6.11 11.30
C PHE A 84 -2.19 -7.05 12.35
N VAL A 85 -1.86 -6.78 13.61
CA VAL A 85 -2.36 -7.57 14.73
C VAL A 85 -3.80 -7.19 15.01
N SER A 86 -4.73 -8.14 14.87
CA SER A 86 -6.15 -7.98 15.25
C SER A 86 -6.45 -8.56 16.63
N GLN A 87 -5.68 -9.56 17.12
CA GLN A 87 -5.71 -10.04 18.48
C GLN A 87 -4.29 -10.39 18.95
N GLY A 88 -3.86 -9.78 20.03
CA GLY A 88 -2.50 -9.85 20.58
C GLY A 88 -2.06 -8.47 21.03
N GLN A 89 -0.93 -8.41 21.73
CA GLN A 89 -0.29 -7.15 22.09
C GLN A 89 1.00 -7.02 21.27
N LEU A 90 0.99 -6.08 20.31
CA LEU A 90 2.16 -5.81 19.49
C LEU A 90 3.25 -5.15 20.35
N GLU A 91 4.48 -5.63 20.21
CA GLU A 91 5.65 -5.08 20.89
C GLU A 91 6.16 -3.80 20.18
N SER A 92 7.00 -3.06 20.88
CA SER A 92 7.60 -1.81 20.34
C SER A 92 8.49 -2.01 19.12
N SER A 93 8.99 -3.24 18.90
CA SER A 93 9.74 -3.64 17.70
C SER A 93 8.85 -3.76 16.46
N ASN A 94 7.51 -3.85 16.66
CA ASN A 94 6.50 -3.98 15.61
C ASN A 94 6.53 -5.30 14.80
N ASP A 95 7.38 -6.24 15.16
CA ASP A 95 7.54 -7.54 14.49
C ASP A 95 7.11 -8.73 15.36
N LYS A 96 7.02 -8.54 16.69
CA LYS A 96 6.59 -9.56 17.65
C LYS A 96 5.32 -9.14 18.36
N LEU A 97 4.48 -10.10 18.68
CA LEU A 97 3.29 -9.89 19.50
C LEU A 97 3.25 -10.86 20.67
N GLN A 98 2.71 -10.43 21.79
CA GLN A 98 2.35 -11.32 22.89
C GLN A 98 0.99 -11.95 22.65
N MET A 99 0.91 -13.26 22.79
CA MET A 99 -0.34 -14.01 22.68
C MET A 99 -1.24 -13.75 23.89
N LEU A 100 -2.56 -13.81 23.68
CA LEU A 100 -3.54 -13.57 24.72
C LEU A 100 -4.10 -14.88 25.26
N LEU A 101 -4.24 -14.96 26.59
CA LEU A 101 -4.98 -16.05 27.24
C LEU A 101 -6.44 -16.05 26.75
N THR A 102 -6.93 -17.23 26.39
CA THR A 102 -8.31 -17.38 25.90
C THR A 102 -9.35 -17.04 26.98
N LYS A 103 -9.01 -17.28 28.26
CA LYS A 103 -9.92 -17.11 29.40
C LYS A 103 -10.28 -15.66 29.73
N ASP A 104 -9.34 -14.72 29.57
CA ASP A 104 -9.49 -13.33 30.01
C ASP A 104 -8.94 -12.28 29.05
N GLY A 105 -8.34 -12.72 27.93
CA GLY A 105 -7.82 -11.83 26.89
C GLY A 105 -6.55 -11.07 27.29
N LYS A 106 -5.87 -11.47 28.37
CA LYS A 106 -4.63 -10.82 28.83
C LYS A 106 -3.40 -11.45 28.17
N PRO A 107 -2.33 -10.67 27.94
CA PRO A 107 -1.05 -11.21 27.49
C PRO A 107 -0.53 -12.27 28.49
N ASN A 108 -0.05 -13.39 27.95
CA ASN A 108 0.48 -14.48 28.81
C ASN A 108 2.01 -14.49 28.92
N GLY A 109 2.71 -13.67 28.10
CA GLY A 109 4.16 -13.62 28.01
C GLY A 109 4.73 -14.33 26.79
N THR A 110 4.01 -15.30 26.20
CA THR A 110 4.46 -16.01 25.01
C THR A 110 4.47 -15.09 23.79
N TYR A 111 5.60 -15.04 23.11
CA TYR A 111 5.75 -14.27 21.88
C TYR A 111 5.42 -15.10 20.65
N LEU A 112 4.83 -14.43 19.66
CA LEU A 112 4.63 -14.94 18.31
C LEU A 112 5.14 -13.88 17.34
N TRP A 113 5.82 -14.31 16.29
CA TRP A 113 6.12 -13.48 15.12
C TRP A 113 6.01 -14.30 13.85
N LEU A 114 6.02 -13.63 12.73
CA LEU A 114 5.97 -14.24 11.42
C LEU A 114 7.25 -13.91 10.66
N GLU A 115 7.80 -14.89 9.96
CA GLU A 115 8.99 -14.69 9.13
C GLU A 115 8.65 -14.93 7.66
N ASN A 116 9.11 -14.03 6.80
CA ASN A 116 9.21 -14.26 5.37
C ASN A 116 10.69 -14.39 5.01
N ASN A 117 11.08 -15.51 4.40
CA ASN A 117 12.49 -15.81 4.10
C ASN A 117 13.44 -15.65 5.30
N ASN A 118 13.03 -16.09 6.49
CA ASN A 118 13.75 -15.97 7.76
C ASN A 118 13.95 -14.54 8.27
N ILE A 119 13.23 -13.57 7.73
CA ILE A 119 13.22 -12.17 8.17
C ILE A 119 11.88 -11.91 8.84
N PRO A 120 11.86 -11.46 10.11
CA PRO A 120 10.63 -11.05 10.77
C PRO A 120 9.91 -9.96 9.99
N VAL A 121 8.59 -10.14 9.80
CA VAL A 121 7.76 -9.13 9.15
C VAL A 121 7.12 -8.23 10.19
N LYS A 122 7.01 -6.95 9.88
CA LYS A 122 6.33 -6.01 10.75
C LYS A 122 4.82 -6.12 10.59
N LEU A 123 4.11 -6.02 11.73
CA LEU A 123 2.66 -6.22 11.80
C LEU A 123 1.93 -4.93 12.19
N THR A 124 2.34 -3.80 11.59
CA THR A 124 1.79 -2.46 11.89
C THR A 124 0.57 -2.08 11.06
N GLY A 125 0.32 -2.76 9.94
CA GLY A 125 -0.68 -2.38 8.95
C GLY A 125 -0.28 -1.19 8.07
N GLN A 126 0.94 -0.66 8.20
CA GLN A 126 1.44 0.43 7.36
C GLN A 126 1.94 -0.10 6.02
N ASP A 127 1.72 0.66 4.95
CA ASP A 127 2.15 0.27 3.60
C ASP A 127 3.69 0.20 3.48
N SER A 128 4.41 1.00 4.26
CA SER A 128 5.88 0.97 4.34
C SER A 128 6.46 -0.33 4.91
N ASP A 129 5.64 -1.09 5.65
CA ASP A 129 6.02 -2.35 6.29
C ASP A 129 5.52 -3.58 5.50
N ALA A 130 5.10 -3.35 4.24
CA ALA A 130 4.65 -4.41 3.35
C ALA A 130 5.80 -5.37 2.98
N PHE A 131 5.43 -6.61 2.78
CA PHE A 131 6.33 -7.71 2.41
C PHE A 131 5.78 -8.51 1.23
N CYS A 132 6.52 -9.46 0.68
CA CYS A 132 6.16 -10.21 -0.52
C CYS A 132 5.74 -9.30 -1.69
N SER A 133 6.47 -8.18 -1.87
CA SER A 133 6.20 -7.24 -2.94
C SER A 133 6.61 -7.79 -4.30
N ASP A 134 5.75 -7.60 -5.31
CA ASP A 134 6.08 -7.90 -6.69
C ASP A 134 7.24 -7.01 -7.17
N SER A 135 8.26 -7.61 -7.80
CA SER A 135 9.36 -6.86 -8.41
C SER A 135 8.91 -6.13 -9.70
N THR A 136 7.98 -6.74 -10.43
CA THR A 136 7.42 -6.23 -11.68
C THR A 136 5.91 -6.35 -11.67
N ALA A 137 5.22 -5.50 -12.45
CA ALA A 137 3.78 -5.65 -12.64
C ALA A 137 3.47 -6.99 -13.34
N THR A 138 2.56 -7.75 -12.77
CA THR A 138 2.17 -9.07 -13.27
C THR A 138 0.66 -9.28 -13.21
N THR A 139 0.16 -10.34 -13.87
CA THR A 139 -1.20 -10.84 -13.79
C THR A 139 -1.18 -12.23 -13.17
N GLY A 140 -2.33 -12.73 -12.74
CA GLY A 140 -2.49 -14.09 -12.21
C GLY A 140 -2.28 -14.21 -10.70
N GLU A 141 -2.17 -15.46 -10.24
CA GLU A 141 -2.00 -15.78 -8.83
C GLU A 141 -0.58 -15.43 -8.35
N ARG A 142 -0.49 -14.85 -7.16
CA ARG A 142 0.73 -14.61 -6.40
C ARG A 142 0.68 -15.43 -5.14
N GLN A 143 1.87 -15.67 -4.59
CA GLN A 143 1.98 -16.37 -3.31
C GLN A 143 3.06 -15.76 -2.42
N CYS A 144 2.83 -15.85 -1.12
CA CYS A 144 3.73 -15.43 -0.08
C CYS A 144 3.80 -16.52 0.98
N VAL A 145 5.00 -17.00 1.28
CA VAL A 145 5.21 -18.01 2.32
C VAL A 145 5.68 -17.32 3.59
N ILE A 146 4.93 -17.54 4.67
CA ILE A 146 5.26 -17.03 6.00
C ILE A 146 5.40 -18.19 6.98
N THR A 147 6.39 -18.09 7.87
CA THR A 147 6.66 -19.10 8.91
C THR A 147 6.34 -18.51 10.28
N PRO A 148 5.34 -19.03 11.01
CA PRO A 148 5.12 -18.65 12.38
C PRO A 148 6.27 -19.13 13.28
N VAL A 149 6.69 -18.28 14.20
CA VAL A 149 7.72 -18.59 15.20
C VAL A 149 7.20 -18.21 16.58
N THR A 150 7.39 -19.07 17.56
CA THR A 150 6.98 -18.80 18.94
C THR A 150 8.16 -18.89 19.89
N GLU A 151 8.12 -18.09 20.94
CA GLU A 151 9.07 -18.11 22.05
C GLU A 151 8.30 -18.10 23.36
N VAL A 152 8.55 -19.11 24.22
CA VAL A 152 7.88 -19.31 25.50
C VAL A 152 8.92 -19.25 26.60
N HIS A 153 8.68 -18.42 27.62
CA HIS A 153 9.55 -18.29 28.78
C HIS A 153 9.02 -19.11 29.96
N ASN A 154 9.90 -19.48 30.90
CA ASN A 154 9.52 -20.21 32.10
C ASN A 154 8.58 -19.41 33.02
N THR A 155 8.53 -18.10 32.84
CA THR A 155 7.68 -17.17 33.60
C THR A 155 6.32 -16.95 32.97
N ASP A 156 6.07 -17.46 31.77
CA ASP A 156 4.83 -17.23 31.03
C ASP A 156 3.66 -17.94 31.71
N GLN A 157 2.49 -17.30 31.63
CA GLN A 157 1.31 -17.83 32.29
C GLN A 157 0.74 -19.02 31.52
N PHE A 158 0.52 -20.14 32.21
CA PHE A 158 -0.05 -21.34 31.61
C PHE A 158 -1.52 -21.15 31.20
N GLY A 159 -1.90 -21.81 30.12
CA GLY A 159 -3.28 -21.88 29.63
C GLY A 159 -3.37 -21.81 28.10
N PRO A 160 -4.57 -22.01 27.56
CA PRO A 160 -4.79 -21.83 26.15
C PRO A 160 -4.58 -20.36 25.74
N VAL A 161 -3.80 -20.16 24.66
CA VAL A 161 -3.46 -18.84 24.12
C VAL A 161 -3.91 -18.71 22.68
N LYS A 162 -4.15 -17.49 22.25
CA LYS A 162 -4.51 -17.15 20.88
C LYS A 162 -3.89 -15.83 20.44
N ALA A 163 -3.73 -15.70 19.16
CA ALA A 163 -3.41 -14.44 18.48
C ALA A 163 -4.14 -14.41 17.13
N ALA A 164 -4.35 -13.24 16.59
CA ALA A 164 -4.87 -13.11 15.22
C ALA A 164 -4.13 -11.99 14.50
N VAL A 165 -3.77 -12.28 13.25
CA VAL A 165 -3.15 -11.35 12.32
C VAL A 165 -4.04 -11.28 11.09
N THR A 166 -4.33 -10.07 10.63
CA THR A 166 -5.06 -9.82 9.39
C THR A 166 -4.09 -9.39 8.31
N PHE A 167 -4.29 -9.88 7.10
CA PHE A 167 -3.48 -9.52 5.94
C PHE A 167 -4.30 -8.77 4.91
N GLU A 168 -3.68 -7.80 4.28
CA GLU A 168 -4.26 -6.99 3.21
C GLU A 168 -3.32 -6.94 2.01
N VAL A 169 -3.90 -6.97 0.80
CA VAL A 169 -3.17 -6.72 -0.45
C VAL A 169 -3.14 -5.23 -0.70
N ILE A 170 -1.97 -4.69 -0.99
CA ILE A 170 -1.79 -3.28 -1.33
C ILE A 170 -1.13 -3.13 -2.70
N TYR A 171 -1.22 -1.93 -3.25
CA TYR A 171 -0.56 -1.48 -4.48
C TYR A 171 0.55 -0.49 -4.09
N PRO A 172 1.82 -0.96 -4.00
CA PRO A 172 2.95 -0.12 -3.57
C PRO A 172 3.35 0.93 -4.62
#